data_e80fa8c68dcdac8b1b96594f85a806c3
#
_entry.id   e80fa8c68dcdac8b1b96594f85a806c3
#
_cell.length_a   1.000
_cell.length_b   1.000
_cell.length_c   1.000
_cell.angle_alpha   90.00
_cell.angle_beta   90.00
_cell.angle_gamma   90.00
#
_symmetry.space_group_name_H-M   'P 1'
#
loop_
_entity.id
_entity.type
_entity.pdbx_description
1 polymer ?
#
loop_
_entity_poly.entity_id
_entity_poly.type
_entity_poly.pdbx_seq_one_letter_code
_entity_poly.pdbx_strand_id
1 'polypeptide(L)'
;MKKFMIIGAAALLLVSGVAAIAAQPVSESPARTIEASAKTDYVDCKFNCRDFTGLDVSGIVKVKLAKSDFYKVKVTLPEELAEYLDVHVSEGVLRIGWSKDIPSRIQRRLGDWTCTAEVTMPELRTLEMSGATSLSCEDTFELGHRDFSLEMSGASSISSLKVNAEELEAEISGGCSCSISGNFREADLDLAGASNGLFEINADKLEIDASGATKTKVNGEFGKVDVDASGACDVTLTGRTGWFEVDASGACKVNALNFNAQNAVLETSGASICNVNVERSITIEDASGASSINYKAPKDLGVNIKSLGRSASLKRVN
;
A
#
# COMPACT_ATOMS: atom_id res chain seq x y z
N MET A 1 -2.82 25.71 -11.99
CA MET A 1 -1.49 25.32 -12.50
C MET A 1 -0.51 25.26 -11.33
N LYS A 2 -0.46 24.16 -10.62
CA LYS A 2 0.60 23.85 -9.67
C LYS A 2 1.30 22.58 -10.19
N LYS A 3 2.49 22.77 -10.72
CA LYS A 3 3.34 21.66 -11.16
C LYS A 3 3.86 20.97 -9.90
N PHE A 4 3.47 19.76 -9.64
CA PHE A 4 4.17 18.87 -8.73
C PHE A 4 5.29 18.17 -9.49
N MET A 5 6.45 18.23 -8.90
CA MET A 5 7.69 17.75 -9.50
C MET A 5 7.97 16.37 -8.89
N ILE A 6 7.98 15.38 -9.76
CA ILE A 6 8.40 14.00 -9.41
C ILE A 6 9.86 14.06 -8.96
N ILE A 7 10.14 13.74 -7.71
CA ILE A 7 11.49 13.55 -7.21
C ILE A 7 11.76 12.06 -7.10
N GLY A 8 12.39 11.53 -8.14
CA GLY A 8 13.02 10.22 -8.06
C GLY A 8 14.22 10.29 -7.12
N ALA A 9 14.18 9.57 -6.02
CA ALA A 9 15.29 9.44 -5.10
C ALA A 9 16.37 8.55 -5.69
N ALA A 10 17.38 9.13 -6.35
CA ALA A 10 18.66 8.50 -6.59
C ALA A 10 19.59 8.86 -5.44
N ALA A 11 19.87 7.90 -4.57
CA ALA A 11 20.89 8.05 -3.53
C ALA A 11 22.28 8.14 -4.16
N LEU A 12 22.96 9.27 -4.01
CA LEU A 12 24.39 9.40 -4.25
C LEU A 12 25.08 9.94 -3.00
N LEU A 13 25.86 9.09 -2.36
CA LEU A 13 26.83 9.40 -1.29
C LEU A 13 27.99 10.25 -1.83
N LEU A 14 28.40 11.26 -1.05
CA LEU A 14 29.82 11.68 -0.83
C LEU A 14 29.87 12.77 0.26
N VAL A 15 30.30 12.40 1.45
CA VAL A 15 31.57 12.59 2.20
C VAL A 15 32.05 14.04 2.35
N SER A 16 32.09 14.48 3.55
CA SER A 16 33.17 14.92 4.47
C SER A 16 32.77 16.13 5.30
N GLY A 17 32.84 15.96 6.61
CA GLY A 17 32.76 17.05 7.59
C GLY A 17 32.85 16.50 9.01
N VAL A 18 34.07 16.45 9.54
CA VAL A 18 34.33 16.08 10.94
C VAL A 18 33.71 17.15 11.85
N ALA A 19 32.76 16.72 12.69
CA ALA A 19 32.31 17.51 13.84
C ALA A 19 32.02 16.59 15.02
N ALA A 20 32.49 17.00 16.16
CA ALA A 20 32.50 16.44 17.50
C ALA A 20 31.46 15.36 17.84
N ILE A 21 31.98 14.24 18.29
CA ILE A 21 31.23 13.12 18.89
C ILE A 21 30.65 13.57 20.24
N ALA A 22 29.35 13.88 20.24
CA ALA A 22 28.56 13.77 21.45
C ALA A 22 28.12 12.30 21.53
N ALA A 23 28.53 11.60 22.58
CA ALA A 23 28.14 10.23 22.85
C ALA A 23 26.61 10.16 22.97
N GLN A 24 25.98 9.56 21.97
CA GLN A 24 24.57 9.20 22.05
C GLN A 24 24.44 8.01 23.02
N PRO A 25 23.36 7.94 23.80
CA PRO A 25 23.12 6.77 24.64
C PRO A 25 22.98 5.55 23.74
N VAL A 26 23.81 4.55 23.97
CA VAL A 26 23.68 3.22 23.37
C VAL A 26 22.29 2.71 23.74
N SER A 27 21.39 2.53 22.79
CA SER A 27 20.11 1.90 23.03
C SER A 27 20.42 0.47 23.50
N GLU A 28 20.16 0.18 24.77
CA GLU A 28 20.29 -1.18 25.28
C GLU A 28 19.31 -2.06 24.49
N SER A 29 19.83 -3.08 23.83
CA SER A 29 19.01 -4.10 23.21
C SER A 29 18.06 -4.68 24.25
N PRO A 30 16.75 -4.81 23.97
CA PRO A 30 15.79 -5.33 24.94
C PRO A 30 16.20 -6.74 25.39
N ALA A 31 16.01 -7.01 26.68
CA ALA A 31 16.34 -8.31 27.27
C ALA A 31 15.64 -9.44 26.47
N ARG A 32 16.44 -10.37 25.95
CA ARG A 32 15.99 -11.50 25.14
C ARG A 32 15.87 -12.74 26.02
N THR A 33 14.68 -13.36 26.03
CA THR A 33 14.45 -14.67 26.63
C THR A 33 14.29 -15.71 25.54
N ILE A 34 15.09 -16.78 25.56
CA ILE A 34 15.02 -17.91 24.62
C ILE A 34 14.38 -19.09 25.36
N GLU A 35 13.25 -19.58 24.85
CA GLU A 35 12.60 -20.81 25.31
C GLU A 35 12.67 -21.84 24.18
N ALA A 36 13.27 -23.00 24.43
CA ALA A 36 13.34 -24.08 23.44
C ALA A 36 11.96 -24.74 23.27
N SER A 37 11.50 -24.84 22.05
CA SER A 37 10.27 -25.57 21.69
C SER A 37 10.62 -27.05 21.45
N ALA A 38 9.72 -27.97 21.86
CA ALA A 38 9.93 -29.41 21.78
C ALA A 38 9.92 -29.99 20.35
N LYS A 39 9.84 -29.15 19.29
CA LYS A 39 10.07 -29.53 17.88
C LYS A 39 11.42 -28.99 17.47
N THR A 40 12.36 -29.91 17.30
CA THR A 40 13.70 -29.74 16.76
C THR A 40 13.87 -28.50 15.87
N ASP A 41 14.88 -27.70 16.18
CA ASP A 41 15.46 -26.64 15.37
C ASP A 41 14.77 -25.26 15.40
N TYR A 42 13.67 -25.05 16.13
CA TYR A 42 13.04 -23.73 16.28
C TYR A 42 13.07 -23.22 17.71
N VAL A 43 13.33 -21.92 17.88
CA VAL A 43 13.33 -21.25 19.19
C VAL A 43 12.36 -20.09 19.19
N ASP A 44 11.76 -19.84 20.34
CA ASP A 44 10.92 -18.68 20.62
C ASP A 44 11.76 -17.58 21.26
N CYS A 45 11.98 -16.48 20.56
CA CYS A 45 12.62 -15.28 21.06
C CYS A 45 11.56 -14.29 21.53
N LYS A 46 11.52 -13.97 22.82
CA LYS A 46 10.61 -12.96 23.39
C LYS A 46 11.37 -11.67 23.64
N PHE A 47 10.77 -10.55 23.25
CA PHE A 47 11.35 -9.21 23.35
C PHE A 47 10.45 -8.33 24.21
N ASN A 48 11.06 -7.59 25.15
CA ASN A 48 10.35 -6.62 25.98
C ASN A 48 10.30 -5.25 25.30
N CYS A 49 9.66 -5.19 24.13
CA CYS A 49 9.44 -3.97 23.36
C CYS A 49 8.11 -3.34 23.76
N ARG A 50 8.09 -2.02 23.96
CA ARG A 50 6.89 -1.25 24.38
C ARG A 50 6.90 0.12 23.73
N ASP A 51 5.77 0.84 23.85
CA ASP A 51 5.63 2.24 23.49
C ASP A 51 5.93 2.51 21.99
N PHE A 52 5.52 1.56 21.13
CA PHE A 52 5.59 1.72 19.67
C PHE A 52 4.18 1.79 19.06
N THR A 53 4.04 2.59 18.03
CA THR A 53 2.83 2.74 17.22
C THR A 53 3.13 2.47 15.74
N GLY A 54 4.39 2.21 15.42
CA GLY A 54 4.87 1.81 14.10
C GLY A 54 5.44 0.41 14.09
N LEU A 55 5.39 -0.24 12.93
CA LEU A 55 5.97 -1.55 12.67
C LEU A 55 6.74 -1.51 11.35
N ASP A 56 8.05 -1.77 11.39
CA ASP A 56 8.93 -1.94 10.25
C ASP A 56 9.42 -3.40 10.20
N VAL A 57 9.08 -4.10 9.13
CA VAL A 57 9.43 -5.51 8.95
C VAL A 57 10.20 -5.72 7.66
N SER A 58 11.38 -6.27 7.76
CA SER A 58 12.24 -6.50 6.62
C SER A 58 12.74 -7.95 6.49
N GLY A 59 13.02 -8.38 5.25
CA GLY A 59 13.58 -9.69 4.93
C GLY A 59 12.52 -10.75 4.67
N ILE A 60 12.60 -11.92 5.35
CA ILE A 60 11.67 -13.05 5.18
C ILE A 60 10.99 -13.31 6.53
N VAL A 61 9.92 -12.58 6.81
CA VAL A 61 9.20 -12.67 8.09
C VAL A 61 7.69 -12.73 7.86
N LYS A 62 7.02 -13.65 8.54
CA LYS A 62 5.56 -13.74 8.60
C LYS A 62 5.08 -13.10 9.89
N VAL A 63 4.30 -12.02 9.78
CA VAL A 63 3.77 -11.29 10.93
C VAL A 63 2.32 -11.68 11.18
N LYS A 64 2.04 -12.09 12.40
CA LYS A 64 0.68 -12.20 12.96
C LYS A 64 0.50 -11.02 13.89
N LEU A 65 -0.22 -10.03 13.42
CA LEU A 65 -0.52 -8.82 14.17
C LEU A 65 -1.88 -8.94 14.85
N ALA A 66 -1.96 -8.48 16.08
CA ALA A 66 -3.21 -8.41 16.83
C ALA A 66 -3.29 -7.11 17.65
N LYS A 67 -4.49 -6.55 17.79
CA LYS A 67 -4.75 -5.40 18.66
C LYS A 67 -4.93 -5.85 20.09
N SER A 68 -4.27 -5.15 21.02
CA SER A 68 -4.41 -5.39 22.47
C SER A 68 -3.92 -4.18 23.25
N ASP A 69 -4.43 -3.98 24.47
CA ASP A 69 -3.97 -2.91 25.37
C ASP A 69 -2.55 -3.13 25.90
N PHE A 70 -1.94 -4.28 25.62
CA PHE A 70 -0.59 -4.60 26.03
C PHE A 70 0.29 -4.97 24.82
N TYR A 71 1.58 -4.70 24.97
CA TYR A 71 2.59 -5.05 23.97
C TYR A 71 3.10 -6.47 24.19
N LYS A 72 3.21 -7.23 23.10
CA LYS A 72 3.87 -8.53 23.04
C LYS A 72 4.64 -8.63 21.75
N VAL A 73 5.89 -9.03 21.84
CA VAL A 73 6.72 -9.31 20.65
C VAL A 73 7.39 -10.67 20.86
N LYS A 74 7.02 -11.63 20.02
CA LYS A 74 7.60 -12.97 20.02
C LYS A 74 7.96 -13.36 18.59
N VAL A 75 9.18 -13.80 18.38
CA VAL A 75 9.65 -14.28 17.06
C VAL A 75 10.07 -15.73 17.17
N THR A 76 9.47 -16.58 16.36
CA THR A 76 9.78 -18.02 16.26
C THR A 76 10.54 -18.26 14.96
N LEU A 77 11.75 -18.83 15.05
CA LEU A 77 12.63 -19.06 13.91
C LEU A 77 13.59 -20.23 14.22
N PRO A 78 14.30 -20.79 13.20
CA PRO A 78 15.37 -21.76 13.44
C PRO A 78 16.43 -21.21 14.41
N GLU A 79 16.88 -22.02 15.35
CA GLU A 79 17.85 -21.61 16.39
C GLU A 79 19.12 -21.01 15.78
N GLU A 80 19.61 -21.57 14.70
CA GLU A 80 20.80 -21.08 13.99
C GLU A 80 20.66 -19.66 13.41
N LEU A 81 19.45 -19.19 13.18
CA LEU A 81 19.17 -17.85 12.68
C LEU A 81 18.99 -16.84 13.80
N ALA A 82 18.89 -17.28 15.02
CA ALA A 82 18.60 -16.41 16.15
C ALA A 82 19.70 -15.37 16.43
N GLU A 83 20.95 -15.63 16.04
CA GLU A 83 22.06 -14.68 16.16
C GLU A 83 22.03 -13.55 15.10
N TYR A 84 21.26 -13.76 14.02
CA TYR A 84 21.11 -12.79 12.94
C TYR A 84 19.86 -11.91 13.12
N LEU A 85 18.93 -12.32 13.97
CA LEU A 85 17.69 -11.59 14.20
C LEU A 85 17.96 -10.29 14.94
N ASP A 86 17.43 -9.19 14.39
CA ASP A 86 17.43 -7.86 15.02
C ASP A 86 16.00 -7.43 15.30
N VAL A 87 15.70 -7.16 16.59
CA VAL A 87 14.38 -6.69 17.03
C VAL A 87 14.59 -5.61 18.09
N HIS A 88 14.22 -4.39 17.76
CA HIS A 88 14.34 -3.24 18.65
C HIS A 88 13.26 -2.19 18.34
N VAL A 89 13.06 -1.27 19.26
CA VAL A 89 12.21 -0.09 19.06
C VAL A 89 13.10 1.14 18.87
N SER A 90 12.87 1.87 17.81
CA SER A 90 13.53 3.14 17.53
C SER A 90 12.49 4.17 17.08
N GLU A 91 12.46 5.35 17.68
CA GLU A 91 11.56 6.45 17.33
C GLU A 91 10.06 6.05 17.33
N GLY A 92 9.66 5.15 18.23
CA GLY A 92 8.29 4.66 18.33
C GLY A 92 7.90 3.62 17.27
N VAL A 93 8.87 3.09 16.50
CA VAL A 93 8.69 2.04 15.50
C VAL A 93 9.37 0.76 15.99
N LEU A 94 8.62 -0.34 16.05
CA LEU A 94 9.17 -1.68 16.26
C LEU A 94 9.79 -2.18 14.96
N ARG A 95 11.10 -2.38 14.94
CA ARG A 95 11.83 -2.93 13.80
C ARG A 95 12.08 -4.43 14.00
N ILE A 96 11.73 -5.22 12.98
CA ILE A 96 11.95 -6.67 12.94
C ILE A 96 12.68 -7.00 11.64
N GLY A 97 13.91 -7.44 11.72
CA GLY A 97 14.74 -7.71 10.54
C GLY A 97 15.99 -8.51 10.87
N TRP A 98 17.01 -8.33 10.06
CA TRP A 98 18.27 -9.07 10.17
C TRP A 98 19.44 -8.12 10.37
N SER A 99 20.23 -8.33 11.42
CA SER A 99 21.38 -7.48 11.77
C SER A 99 22.55 -7.60 10.81
N LYS A 100 22.61 -8.70 10.06
CA LYS A 100 23.66 -9.02 9.06
C LYS A 100 23.15 -10.06 8.07
N ASP A 101 23.81 -10.17 6.94
CA ASP A 101 23.48 -11.17 5.92
C ASP A 101 23.62 -12.60 6.47
N ILE A 102 22.58 -13.40 6.28
CA ILE A 102 22.60 -14.83 6.64
C ILE A 102 23.48 -15.56 5.61
N PRO A 103 24.56 -16.24 6.04
CA PRO A 103 25.44 -16.94 5.12
C PRO A 103 24.69 -17.97 4.26
N SER A 104 24.96 -17.99 2.96
CA SER A 104 24.28 -18.88 2.00
C SER A 104 24.41 -20.37 2.35
N ARG A 105 25.48 -20.76 3.08
CA ARG A 105 25.65 -22.14 3.58
C ARG A 105 24.59 -22.50 4.61
N ILE A 106 24.20 -21.56 5.48
CA ILE A 106 23.16 -21.75 6.50
C ILE A 106 21.79 -21.83 5.81
N GLN A 107 21.50 -20.89 4.90
CA GLN A 107 20.24 -20.89 4.15
C GLN A 107 20.05 -22.22 3.37
N ARG A 108 21.07 -22.68 2.67
CA ARG A 108 20.99 -23.96 1.93
C ARG A 108 20.84 -25.17 2.83
N ARG A 109 21.43 -25.16 4.04
CA ARG A 109 21.31 -26.28 4.99
C ARG A 109 19.93 -26.35 5.62
N LEU A 110 19.36 -25.20 5.96
CA LEU A 110 18.02 -25.11 6.56
C LEU A 110 16.90 -25.43 5.54
N GLY A 111 17.17 -25.28 4.23
CA GLY A 111 16.16 -25.48 3.20
C GLY A 111 14.99 -24.50 3.36
N ASP A 112 13.76 -25.02 3.36
CA ASP A 112 12.55 -24.23 3.57
C ASP A 112 12.35 -23.99 5.08
N TRP A 113 12.65 -22.77 5.51
CA TRP A 113 12.45 -22.33 6.89
C TRP A 113 11.47 -21.17 6.96
N THR A 114 10.94 -20.93 8.13
CA THR A 114 10.02 -19.80 8.38
C THR A 114 10.48 -18.99 9.58
N CYS A 115 10.32 -17.67 9.50
CA CYS A 115 10.41 -16.77 10.64
C CYS A 115 9.02 -16.19 10.87
N THR A 116 8.45 -16.40 12.04
CA THR A 116 7.11 -15.92 12.39
C THR A 116 7.19 -14.98 13.56
N ALA A 117 6.73 -13.75 13.38
CA ALA A 117 6.59 -12.76 14.45
C ALA A 117 5.13 -12.66 14.89
N GLU A 118 4.87 -12.86 16.18
CA GLU A 118 3.61 -12.54 16.82
C GLU A 118 3.78 -11.19 17.51
N VAL A 119 3.03 -10.20 17.04
CA VAL A 119 3.08 -8.83 17.56
C VAL A 119 1.69 -8.45 18.06
N THR A 120 1.61 -7.95 19.29
CA THR A 120 0.40 -7.27 19.78
C THR A 120 0.71 -5.84 20.17
N MET A 121 -0.17 -4.91 19.81
CA MET A 121 -0.02 -3.49 20.09
C MET A 121 -1.40 -2.80 20.16
N PRO A 122 -1.53 -1.68 20.89
CA PRO A 122 -2.81 -1.00 21.02
C PRO A 122 -3.19 -0.17 19.79
N GLU A 123 -2.20 0.34 19.07
CA GLU A 123 -2.38 1.30 17.99
C GLU A 123 -1.32 1.04 16.91
N LEU A 124 -1.73 1.10 15.62
CA LEU A 124 -0.85 0.97 14.46
C LEU A 124 -1.00 2.21 13.58
N ARG A 125 -0.02 3.11 13.56
CA ARG A 125 -0.01 4.33 12.74
C ARG A 125 0.85 4.21 11.49
N THR A 126 1.94 3.46 11.58
CA THR A 126 2.83 3.26 10.45
C THR A 126 3.14 1.78 10.27
N LEU A 127 3.14 1.33 9.02
CA LEU A 127 3.51 -0.03 8.66
C LEU A 127 4.43 0.00 7.45
N GLU A 128 5.68 -0.37 7.67
CA GLU A 128 6.69 -0.50 6.62
C GLU A 128 7.01 -1.99 6.42
N MET A 129 6.93 -2.45 5.18
CA MET A 129 7.20 -3.85 4.82
C MET A 129 8.12 -3.94 3.62
N SER A 130 9.24 -4.63 3.78
CA SER A 130 10.21 -4.80 2.70
C SER A 130 10.73 -6.24 2.60
N GLY A 131 11.27 -6.61 1.43
CA GLY A 131 11.77 -7.97 1.17
C GLY A 131 10.64 -8.93 0.78
N ALA A 132 10.54 -10.07 1.44
CA ALA A 132 9.50 -11.08 1.23
C ALA A 132 8.69 -11.30 2.52
N THR A 133 8.12 -10.23 3.03
CA THR A 133 7.35 -10.23 4.28
C THR A 133 5.87 -10.52 4.03
N SER A 134 5.21 -11.07 5.02
CA SER A 134 3.76 -11.21 4.98
C SER A 134 3.13 -10.82 6.31
N LEU A 135 1.99 -10.14 6.26
CA LEU A 135 1.24 -9.71 7.45
C LEU A 135 -0.21 -10.16 7.36
N SER A 136 -0.74 -10.60 8.50
CA SER A 136 -2.17 -10.83 8.69
C SER A 136 -2.64 -10.22 10.01
N CYS A 137 -3.80 -9.55 9.98
CA CYS A 137 -4.47 -9.02 11.15
C CYS A 137 -5.98 -9.18 10.97
N GLU A 138 -6.65 -9.76 11.95
CA GLU A 138 -8.11 -9.91 11.96
C GLU A 138 -8.80 -8.76 12.72
N ASP A 139 -8.07 -8.09 13.59
CA ASP A 139 -8.57 -6.99 14.41
C ASP A 139 -8.67 -5.70 13.61
N THR A 140 -9.47 -4.75 14.12
CA THR A 140 -9.60 -3.40 13.57
C THR A 140 -8.85 -2.40 14.44
N PHE A 141 -7.95 -1.63 13.83
CA PHE A 141 -7.31 -0.49 14.47
C PHE A 141 -8.15 0.76 14.29
N GLU A 142 -8.57 1.37 15.41
CA GLU A 142 -9.32 2.62 15.44
C GLU A 142 -8.38 3.75 15.82
N LEU A 143 -8.00 4.60 14.87
CA LEU A 143 -7.04 5.68 15.08
C LEU A 143 -7.71 7.03 15.39
N GLY A 144 -9.02 7.15 15.14
CA GLY A 144 -9.74 8.41 15.32
C GLY A 144 -9.26 9.47 14.34
N HIS A 145 -8.80 10.61 14.86
CA HIS A 145 -8.28 11.73 14.05
C HIS A 145 -6.76 11.61 13.79
N ARG A 146 -6.23 10.42 13.68
CA ARG A 146 -4.83 10.17 13.37
C ARG A 146 -4.74 9.45 12.05
N ASP A 147 -3.60 9.65 11.39
CA ASP A 147 -3.34 9.11 10.07
C ASP A 147 -2.74 7.71 10.15
N PHE A 148 -2.90 6.96 9.09
CA PHE A 148 -2.29 5.67 8.88
C PHE A 148 -1.43 5.71 7.62
N SER A 149 -0.14 5.45 7.76
CA SER A 149 0.81 5.34 6.65
C SER A 149 1.25 3.90 6.44
N LEU A 150 1.24 3.47 5.18
CA LEU A 150 1.66 2.15 4.72
C LEU A 150 2.69 2.27 3.62
N GLU A 151 3.86 1.70 3.84
CA GLU A 151 4.88 1.52 2.80
C GLU A 151 5.14 0.05 2.55
N MET A 152 5.01 -0.39 1.28
CA MET A 152 5.29 -1.77 0.89
C MET A 152 6.25 -1.82 -0.29
N SER A 153 7.29 -2.65 -0.15
CA SER A 153 8.26 -2.85 -1.22
C SER A 153 8.71 -4.31 -1.33
N GLY A 154 9.44 -4.64 -2.40
CA GLY A 154 9.93 -5.99 -2.65
C GLY A 154 8.84 -6.93 -3.14
N ALA A 155 8.62 -8.02 -2.42
CA ALA A 155 7.59 -9.03 -2.67
C ALA A 155 6.73 -9.25 -1.41
N SER A 156 6.33 -8.15 -0.78
CA SER A 156 5.59 -8.15 0.50
C SER A 156 4.09 -8.35 0.30
N SER A 157 3.43 -8.89 1.32
CA SER A 157 1.99 -9.15 1.22
C SER A 157 1.24 -8.86 2.52
N ILE A 158 0.08 -8.22 2.41
CA ILE A 158 -0.92 -8.07 3.48
C ILE A 158 -2.17 -8.84 3.06
N SER A 159 -2.49 -9.92 3.75
CA SER A 159 -3.68 -10.72 3.45
C SER A 159 -4.97 -10.09 3.96
N SER A 160 -4.91 -9.38 5.06
CA SER A 160 -6.03 -8.63 5.65
C SER A 160 -5.47 -7.62 6.66
N LEU A 161 -5.92 -6.37 6.55
CA LEU A 161 -5.68 -5.32 7.55
C LEU A 161 -6.89 -4.39 7.57
N LYS A 162 -7.42 -4.12 8.76
CA LYS A 162 -8.56 -3.23 8.97
C LYS A 162 -8.14 -2.02 9.80
N VAL A 163 -8.29 -0.82 9.22
CA VAL A 163 -7.92 0.43 9.90
C VAL A 163 -8.97 1.50 9.62
N ASN A 164 -9.42 2.19 10.67
CA ASN A 164 -10.18 3.42 10.56
C ASN A 164 -9.31 4.57 11.04
N ALA A 165 -9.10 5.59 10.21
CA ALA A 165 -8.17 6.69 10.45
C ALA A 165 -8.69 7.99 9.83
N GLU A 166 -8.04 9.12 10.12
CA GLU A 166 -8.32 10.39 9.44
C GLU A 166 -7.89 10.31 7.98
N GLU A 167 -6.64 9.89 7.75
CA GLU A 167 -6.04 9.76 6.43
C GLU A 167 -5.37 8.39 6.27
N LEU A 168 -5.47 7.84 5.06
CA LEU A 168 -4.70 6.69 4.60
C LEU A 168 -3.72 7.17 3.54
N GLU A 169 -2.43 7.00 3.78
CA GLU A 169 -1.37 7.13 2.77
C GLU A 169 -0.77 5.75 2.54
N ALA A 170 -0.86 5.24 1.30
CA ALA A 170 -0.40 3.90 0.97
C ALA A 170 0.51 3.91 -0.26
N GLU A 171 1.82 3.76 -0.03
CA GLU A 171 2.83 3.62 -1.08
C GLU A 171 3.20 2.14 -1.29
N ILE A 172 2.86 1.59 -2.45
CA ILE A 172 3.02 0.16 -2.74
C ILE A 172 3.82 -0.02 -4.02
N SER A 173 5.02 -0.55 -3.89
CA SER A 173 5.95 -0.72 -5.01
C SER A 173 6.48 -2.16 -5.12
N GLY A 174 7.13 -2.50 -6.24
CA GLY A 174 7.68 -3.83 -6.48
C GLY A 174 6.64 -4.84 -6.93
N GLY A 175 6.64 -6.03 -6.34
CA GLY A 175 5.69 -7.12 -6.60
C GLY A 175 4.78 -7.40 -5.41
N CYS A 176 4.26 -6.36 -4.78
CA CYS A 176 3.48 -6.46 -3.55
C CYS A 176 2.01 -6.80 -3.78
N SER A 177 1.37 -7.35 -2.76
CA SER A 177 -0.09 -7.51 -2.74
C SER A 177 -0.67 -7.10 -1.39
N CYS A 178 -1.76 -6.34 -1.38
CA CYS A 178 -2.41 -5.95 -0.14
C CYS A 178 -3.93 -6.06 -0.20
N SER A 179 -4.53 -6.30 0.96
CA SER A 179 -5.97 -6.23 1.19
C SER A 179 -6.22 -5.37 2.42
N ILE A 180 -6.81 -4.19 2.20
CA ILE A 180 -7.05 -3.18 3.24
C ILE A 180 -8.52 -2.81 3.26
N SER A 181 -9.08 -2.65 4.44
CA SER A 181 -10.45 -2.19 4.62
C SER A 181 -10.54 -1.14 5.72
N GLY A 182 -11.47 -0.20 5.58
CA GLY A 182 -11.68 0.82 6.60
C GLY A 182 -12.45 2.05 6.14
N ASN A 183 -12.51 3.04 7.04
CA ASN A 183 -13.14 4.33 6.80
C ASN A 183 -12.12 5.43 7.06
N PHE A 184 -12.04 6.37 6.14
CA PHE A 184 -11.09 7.47 6.16
C PHE A 184 -11.80 8.77 5.79
N ARG A 185 -11.24 9.92 6.12
CA ARG A 185 -11.64 11.19 5.53
C ARG A 185 -11.00 11.35 4.15
N GLU A 186 -9.71 11.04 4.06
CA GLU A 186 -8.95 11.04 2.80
C GLU A 186 -8.18 9.73 2.65
N ALA A 187 -8.05 9.25 1.43
CA ALA A 187 -7.22 8.11 1.10
C ALA A 187 -6.39 8.42 -0.14
N ASP A 188 -5.08 8.20 -0.04
CA ASP A 188 -4.11 8.35 -1.11
C ASP A 188 -3.43 7.00 -1.35
N LEU A 189 -3.53 6.50 -2.58
CA LEU A 189 -3.08 5.17 -2.97
C LEU A 189 -2.10 5.28 -4.14
N ASP A 190 -0.80 5.23 -3.87
CA ASP A 190 0.25 5.15 -4.89
C ASP A 190 0.68 3.70 -5.12
N LEU A 191 0.38 3.17 -6.30
CA LEU A 191 0.74 1.81 -6.68
C LEU A 191 1.69 1.82 -7.88
N ALA A 192 2.85 1.19 -7.71
CA ALA A 192 3.87 1.11 -8.75
C ALA A 192 4.38 -0.33 -8.96
N GLY A 193 5.13 -0.54 -10.03
CA GLY A 193 5.76 -1.82 -10.35
C GLY A 193 4.77 -2.85 -10.89
N ALA A 194 4.68 -4.01 -10.23
CA ALA A 194 3.75 -5.11 -10.56
C ALA A 194 2.86 -5.46 -9.35
N SER A 195 2.36 -4.43 -8.69
CA SER A 195 1.62 -4.56 -7.42
C SER A 195 0.13 -4.84 -7.63
N ASN A 196 -0.49 -5.49 -6.64
CA ASN A 196 -1.92 -5.77 -6.60
C ASN A 196 -2.54 -5.20 -5.32
N GLY A 197 -3.52 -4.31 -5.44
CA GLY A 197 -4.27 -3.73 -4.32
C GLY A 197 -5.74 -4.14 -4.34
N LEU A 198 -6.26 -4.55 -3.18
CA LEU A 198 -7.68 -4.73 -2.91
C LEU A 198 -8.06 -3.82 -1.75
N PHE A 199 -8.91 -2.83 -2.01
CA PHE A 199 -9.32 -1.84 -1.03
C PHE A 199 -10.84 -1.85 -0.88
N GLU A 200 -11.31 -2.15 0.32
CA GLU A 200 -12.73 -2.05 0.71
C GLU A 200 -12.87 -0.87 1.67
N ILE A 201 -12.89 0.36 1.11
CA ILE A 201 -12.76 1.59 1.88
C ILE A 201 -13.83 2.61 1.54
N ASN A 202 -14.20 3.45 2.52
CA ASN A 202 -15.01 4.64 2.31
C ASN A 202 -14.18 5.88 2.66
N ALA A 203 -14.32 6.95 1.88
CA ALA A 203 -13.66 8.23 2.16
C ALA A 203 -14.42 9.43 1.55
N ASP A 204 -14.20 10.63 2.07
CA ASP A 204 -14.68 11.84 1.42
C ASP A 204 -13.90 12.12 0.13
N LYS A 205 -12.58 11.88 0.16
CA LYS A 205 -11.67 11.98 -0.99
C LYS A 205 -10.85 10.72 -1.14
N LEU A 206 -10.77 10.20 -2.38
CA LEU A 206 -9.87 9.13 -2.78
C LEU A 206 -9.02 9.61 -3.96
N GLU A 207 -7.72 9.43 -3.86
CA GLU A 207 -6.75 9.62 -4.92
C GLU A 207 -6.06 8.27 -5.23
N ILE A 208 -5.90 7.94 -6.50
CA ILE A 208 -5.28 6.70 -6.95
C ILE A 208 -4.26 7.02 -8.03
N ASP A 209 -2.99 6.90 -7.70
CA ASP A 209 -1.89 6.95 -8.64
C ASP A 209 -1.43 5.53 -8.97
N ALA A 210 -1.71 5.09 -10.20
CA ALA A 210 -1.37 3.75 -10.64
C ALA A 210 -0.37 3.79 -11.81
N SER A 211 0.81 3.21 -11.60
CA SER A 211 1.86 3.18 -12.61
C SER A 211 2.46 1.79 -12.82
N GLY A 212 3.10 1.55 -13.96
CA GLY A 212 3.70 0.25 -14.27
C GLY A 212 2.68 -0.78 -14.74
N ALA A 213 2.65 -1.97 -14.15
CA ALA A 213 1.73 -3.07 -14.45
C ALA A 213 0.87 -3.44 -13.23
N THR A 214 0.28 -2.43 -12.62
CA THR A 214 -0.49 -2.59 -11.39
C THR A 214 -1.92 -3.06 -11.64
N LYS A 215 -2.48 -3.70 -10.64
CA LYS A 215 -3.88 -4.10 -10.61
C LYS A 215 -4.53 -3.66 -9.31
N THR A 216 -5.42 -2.68 -9.40
CA THR A 216 -6.08 -2.06 -8.25
C THR A 216 -7.58 -2.29 -8.32
N LYS A 217 -8.15 -2.78 -7.24
CA LYS A 217 -9.60 -2.89 -7.07
C LYS A 217 -10.01 -2.11 -5.84
N VAL A 218 -10.93 -1.19 -6.02
CA VAL A 218 -11.50 -0.38 -4.93
C VAL A 218 -13.00 -0.54 -4.90
N ASN A 219 -13.53 -0.79 -3.72
CA ASN A 219 -14.97 -0.84 -3.46
C ASN A 219 -15.31 0.10 -2.31
N GLY A 220 -16.29 0.98 -2.50
CA GLY A 220 -16.74 1.90 -1.44
C GLY A 220 -17.58 3.06 -1.89
N GLU A 221 -17.78 3.99 -0.96
CA GLU A 221 -18.55 5.22 -1.14
C GLU A 221 -17.64 6.43 -0.92
N PHE A 222 -17.67 7.38 -1.87
CA PHE A 222 -16.75 8.51 -1.89
C PHE A 222 -17.49 9.81 -2.22
N GLY A 223 -16.95 10.92 -1.72
CA GLY A 223 -17.37 12.25 -2.15
C GLY A 223 -16.74 12.62 -3.50
N LYS A 224 -15.41 12.50 -3.58
CA LYS A 224 -14.61 12.72 -4.79
C LYS A 224 -13.64 11.56 -4.99
N VAL A 225 -13.48 11.12 -6.24
CA VAL A 225 -12.44 10.16 -6.65
C VAL A 225 -11.65 10.75 -7.81
N ASP A 226 -10.34 10.68 -7.69
CA ASP A 226 -9.36 11.07 -8.70
C ASP A 226 -8.48 9.85 -9.05
N VAL A 227 -8.30 9.58 -10.34
CA VAL A 227 -7.54 8.41 -10.81
C VAL A 227 -6.56 8.83 -11.89
N ASP A 228 -5.27 8.76 -11.57
CA ASP A 228 -4.17 8.90 -12.49
C ASP A 228 -3.58 7.53 -12.82
N ALA A 229 -3.76 7.07 -14.06
CA ALA A 229 -3.31 5.76 -14.49
C ALA A 229 -2.34 5.85 -15.67
N SER A 230 -1.13 5.32 -15.49
CA SER A 230 -0.11 5.33 -16.54
C SER A 230 0.57 3.96 -16.69
N GLY A 231 1.10 3.66 -17.88
CA GLY A 231 1.74 2.36 -18.16
C GLY A 231 0.76 1.30 -18.67
N ALA A 232 0.58 0.21 -17.94
CA ALA A 232 -0.29 -0.93 -18.29
C ALA A 232 -1.19 -1.34 -17.11
N CYS A 233 -1.81 -0.38 -16.47
CA CYS A 233 -2.61 -0.56 -15.24
C CYS A 233 -4.01 -1.09 -15.51
N ASP A 234 -4.56 -1.82 -14.56
CA ASP A 234 -5.98 -2.23 -14.51
C ASP A 234 -6.60 -1.74 -13.20
N VAL A 235 -7.35 -0.64 -13.26
CA VAL A 235 -8.06 -0.05 -12.12
C VAL A 235 -9.54 -0.40 -12.22
N THR A 236 -10.08 -1.07 -11.24
CA THR A 236 -11.51 -1.42 -11.16
C THR A 236 -12.14 -0.77 -9.94
N LEU A 237 -13.19 0.01 -10.16
CA LEU A 237 -13.96 0.70 -9.13
C LEU A 237 -15.37 0.14 -9.05
N THR A 238 -15.87 -0.04 -7.83
CA THR A 238 -17.26 -0.42 -7.52
C THR A 238 -17.79 0.44 -6.38
N GLY A 239 -19.09 0.76 -6.39
CA GLY A 239 -19.71 1.63 -5.39
C GLY A 239 -20.23 2.94 -5.98
N ARG A 240 -19.98 4.07 -5.33
CA ARG A 240 -20.49 5.39 -5.79
C ARG A 240 -19.62 6.57 -5.39
N THR A 241 -19.74 7.66 -6.17
CA THR A 241 -19.10 8.95 -5.87
C THR A 241 -19.92 10.14 -6.36
N GLY A 242 -19.71 11.30 -5.72
CA GLY A 242 -20.25 12.57 -6.22
C GLY A 242 -19.49 13.11 -7.42
N TRP A 243 -18.18 12.96 -7.43
CA TRP A 243 -17.28 13.46 -8.48
C TRP A 243 -16.24 12.42 -8.83
N PHE A 244 -16.05 12.17 -10.12
CA PHE A 244 -15.09 11.20 -10.64
C PHE A 244 -14.21 11.85 -11.71
N GLU A 245 -12.93 11.91 -11.50
CA GLU A 245 -11.93 12.42 -12.42
C GLU A 245 -11.00 11.28 -12.83
N VAL A 246 -10.67 11.18 -14.11
CA VAL A 246 -9.78 10.13 -14.63
C VAL A 246 -8.84 10.73 -15.65
N ASP A 247 -7.55 10.57 -15.42
CA ASP A 247 -6.49 10.71 -16.42
C ASP A 247 -5.88 9.33 -16.69
N ALA A 248 -6.07 8.80 -17.88
CA ALA A 248 -5.56 7.50 -18.26
C ALA A 248 -4.68 7.58 -19.50
N SER A 249 -3.43 7.19 -19.34
CA SER A 249 -2.44 7.21 -20.42
C SER A 249 -1.76 5.83 -20.61
N GLY A 250 -1.04 5.64 -21.72
CA GLY A 250 -0.38 4.38 -22.02
C GLY A 250 -1.34 3.30 -22.52
N ALA A 251 -1.39 2.15 -21.89
CA ALA A 251 -2.27 1.03 -22.20
C ALA A 251 -3.13 0.61 -20.99
N CYS A 252 -3.58 1.60 -20.22
CA CYS A 252 -4.33 1.39 -19.00
C CYS A 252 -5.79 1.07 -19.25
N LYS A 253 -6.38 0.38 -18.30
CA LYS A 253 -7.81 0.11 -18.27
C LYS A 253 -8.40 0.59 -16.94
N VAL A 254 -9.30 1.57 -17.02
CA VAL A 254 -10.12 2.00 -15.89
C VAL A 254 -11.53 1.46 -16.09
N ASN A 255 -12.00 0.59 -15.19
CA ASN A 255 -13.32 -0.02 -15.26
C ASN A 255 -14.20 0.41 -14.08
N ALA A 256 -15.10 1.33 -14.33
CA ALA A 256 -16.03 1.93 -13.39
C ALA A 256 -17.51 1.78 -13.82
N LEU A 257 -17.86 0.72 -14.58
CA LEU A 257 -19.27 0.47 -14.97
C LEU A 257 -20.18 0.12 -13.79
N ASN A 258 -19.62 -0.43 -12.72
CA ASN A 258 -20.31 -0.72 -11.47
C ASN A 258 -20.04 0.34 -10.39
N PHE A 259 -19.55 1.49 -10.80
CA PHE A 259 -19.27 2.64 -9.95
C PHE A 259 -20.13 3.82 -10.38
N ASN A 260 -21.15 4.17 -9.57
CA ASN A 260 -22.08 5.20 -9.92
C ASN A 260 -21.51 6.58 -9.61
N ALA A 261 -21.05 7.30 -10.61
CA ALA A 261 -20.59 8.67 -10.49
C ALA A 261 -21.73 9.65 -10.80
N GLN A 262 -21.92 10.68 -9.96
CA GLN A 262 -22.87 11.75 -10.33
C GLN A 262 -22.30 12.57 -11.48
N ASN A 263 -21.05 12.98 -11.38
CA ASN A 263 -20.36 13.78 -12.39
C ASN A 263 -19.02 13.13 -12.73
N ALA A 264 -18.62 13.16 -13.98
CA ALA A 264 -17.32 12.64 -14.43
C ALA A 264 -16.60 13.60 -15.35
N VAL A 265 -15.29 13.69 -15.19
CA VAL A 265 -14.34 14.38 -16.08
C VAL A 265 -13.30 13.37 -16.51
N LEU A 266 -13.09 13.23 -17.83
CA LEU A 266 -12.26 12.17 -18.37
C LEU A 266 -11.22 12.75 -19.32
N GLU A 267 -9.98 12.37 -19.11
CA GLU A 267 -8.86 12.56 -20.01
C GLU A 267 -8.26 11.19 -20.34
N THR A 268 -8.09 10.88 -21.63
CA THR A 268 -7.57 9.58 -22.06
C THR A 268 -6.63 9.70 -23.23
N SER A 269 -5.51 9.01 -23.17
CA SER A 269 -4.53 9.04 -24.25
C SER A 269 -3.89 7.65 -24.49
N GLY A 270 -3.05 7.53 -25.51
CA GLY A 270 -2.39 6.28 -25.83
C GLY A 270 -3.35 5.22 -26.36
N ALA A 271 -3.35 4.04 -25.79
CA ALA A 271 -4.27 2.92 -26.08
C ALA A 271 -5.12 2.55 -24.84
N SER A 272 -5.45 3.55 -24.04
CA SER A 272 -6.20 3.36 -22.79
C SER A 272 -7.68 3.09 -23.03
N ILE A 273 -8.31 2.40 -22.08
CA ILE A 273 -9.75 2.10 -22.09
C ILE A 273 -10.36 2.60 -20.78
N CYS A 274 -11.28 3.55 -20.87
CA CYS A 274 -12.03 4.06 -19.73
C CYS A 274 -13.51 3.67 -19.86
N ASN A 275 -14.02 2.92 -18.90
CA ASN A 275 -15.41 2.50 -18.82
C ASN A 275 -16.06 3.15 -17.61
N VAL A 276 -17.09 3.98 -17.79
CA VAL A 276 -17.71 4.75 -16.70
C VAL A 276 -19.23 4.65 -16.70
N ASN A 277 -19.83 4.84 -15.52
CA ASN A 277 -21.27 4.94 -15.34
C ASN A 277 -21.58 6.29 -14.67
N VAL A 278 -22.30 7.19 -15.37
CA VAL A 278 -22.48 8.59 -14.97
C VAL A 278 -23.95 8.95 -14.95
N GLU A 279 -24.40 9.66 -13.91
CA GLU A 279 -25.79 9.98 -13.70
C GLU A 279 -26.22 11.40 -14.13
N ARG A 280 -25.34 12.41 -13.97
CA ARG A 280 -25.72 13.84 -14.14
C ARG A 280 -24.94 14.60 -15.19
N SER A 281 -23.61 14.50 -15.19
CA SER A 281 -22.78 15.20 -16.17
C SER A 281 -21.53 14.42 -16.51
N ILE A 282 -21.15 14.43 -17.79
CA ILE A 282 -19.91 13.86 -18.27
C ILE A 282 -19.20 14.90 -19.15
N THR A 283 -17.94 15.16 -18.87
CA THR A 283 -17.07 16.01 -19.66
C THR A 283 -15.88 15.18 -20.13
N ILE A 284 -15.61 15.19 -21.44
CA ILE A 284 -14.40 14.66 -22.04
C ILE A 284 -13.47 15.83 -22.29
N GLU A 285 -12.42 15.97 -21.45
CA GLU A 285 -11.42 17.03 -21.59
C GLU A 285 -10.55 16.78 -22.82
N ASP A 286 -9.97 15.58 -22.91
CA ASP A 286 -9.28 15.08 -24.09
C ASP A 286 -9.47 13.58 -24.25
N ALA A 287 -9.60 13.14 -25.47
CA ALA A 287 -9.50 11.74 -25.84
C ALA A 287 -8.64 11.63 -27.09
N SER A 288 -7.43 11.14 -26.96
CA SER A 288 -6.44 11.11 -28.03
C SER A 288 -5.78 9.73 -28.21
N GLY A 289 -4.97 9.58 -29.24
CA GLY A 289 -4.37 8.29 -29.58
C GLY A 289 -5.42 7.29 -30.07
N ALA A 290 -5.28 6.02 -29.68
CA ALA A 290 -6.22 4.93 -29.91
C ALA A 290 -7.06 4.63 -28.66
N SER A 291 -7.32 5.64 -27.84
CA SER A 291 -8.07 5.49 -26.59
C SER A 291 -9.55 5.21 -26.83
N SER A 292 -10.20 4.58 -25.86
CA SER A 292 -11.62 4.24 -25.93
C SER A 292 -12.33 4.60 -24.63
N ILE A 293 -13.35 5.45 -24.72
CA ILE A 293 -14.24 5.80 -23.62
C ILE A 293 -15.59 5.13 -23.88
N ASN A 294 -15.98 4.22 -22.98
CA ASN A 294 -17.29 3.61 -22.98
C ASN A 294 -18.06 4.13 -21.76
N TYR A 295 -19.22 4.72 -21.99
CA TYR A 295 -20.00 5.29 -20.91
C TYR A 295 -21.42 4.78 -20.85
N LYS A 296 -21.91 4.52 -19.65
CA LYS A 296 -23.30 4.28 -19.31
C LYS A 296 -23.87 5.54 -18.70
N ALA A 297 -25.06 5.97 -19.15
CA ALA A 297 -25.68 7.19 -18.67
C ALA A 297 -27.19 7.20 -18.96
N PRO A 298 -28.02 8.04 -18.28
CA PRO A 298 -29.41 8.28 -18.64
C PRO A 298 -29.57 8.77 -20.09
N LYS A 299 -30.69 8.43 -20.74
CA LYS A 299 -30.91 8.73 -22.17
C LYS A 299 -30.76 10.22 -22.51
N ASP A 300 -31.16 11.08 -21.61
CA ASP A 300 -31.21 12.53 -21.81
C ASP A 300 -29.91 13.23 -21.41
N LEU A 301 -28.92 12.49 -20.92
CA LEU A 301 -27.64 13.08 -20.52
C LEU A 301 -26.83 13.44 -21.76
N GLY A 302 -26.53 14.73 -21.91
CA GLY A 302 -25.61 15.27 -22.90
C GLY A 302 -24.15 15.04 -22.46
N VAL A 303 -23.30 14.75 -23.44
CA VAL A 303 -21.84 14.64 -23.24
C VAL A 303 -21.19 15.93 -23.70
N ASN A 304 -20.44 16.58 -22.81
CA ASN A 304 -19.64 17.74 -23.15
C ASN A 304 -18.26 17.25 -23.64
N ILE A 305 -17.95 17.48 -24.90
CA ILE A 305 -16.68 17.05 -25.51
C ILE A 305 -15.87 18.28 -25.86
N LYS A 306 -14.70 18.47 -25.19
CA LYS A 306 -13.78 19.56 -25.51
C LYS A 306 -12.79 19.16 -26.61
N SER A 307 -12.25 17.94 -26.55
CA SER A 307 -11.30 17.40 -27.52
C SER A 307 -11.56 15.91 -27.77
N LEU A 308 -11.61 15.53 -29.05
CA LEU A 308 -11.74 14.14 -29.47
C LEU A 308 -10.86 13.89 -30.71
N GLY A 309 -9.81 13.11 -30.51
CA GLY A 309 -8.86 12.73 -31.56
C GLY A 309 -9.49 11.81 -32.62
N ARG A 310 -8.96 11.84 -33.81
CA ARG A 310 -9.50 11.07 -34.95
C ARG A 310 -9.52 9.55 -34.75
N SER A 311 -8.60 9.02 -33.96
CA SER A 311 -8.49 7.59 -33.69
C SER A 311 -9.09 7.20 -32.34
N ALA A 312 -9.51 8.17 -31.51
CA ALA A 312 -10.19 7.93 -30.28
C ALA A 312 -11.65 7.51 -30.51
N SER A 313 -12.16 6.68 -29.62
CA SER A 313 -13.51 6.11 -29.67
C SER A 313 -14.32 6.54 -28.47
N LEU A 314 -15.53 7.06 -28.71
CA LEU A 314 -16.49 7.35 -27.64
C LEU A 314 -17.78 6.56 -27.90
N LYS A 315 -18.17 5.70 -27.00
CA LYS A 315 -19.32 4.80 -27.19
C LYS A 315 -20.21 4.79 -25.94
N ARG A 316 -21.52 4.99 -26.17
CA ARG A 316 -22.51 4.72 -25.15
C ARG A 316 -22.78 3.22 -25.07
N VAL A 317 -22.75 2.67 -23.85
CA VAL A 317 -23.09 1.26 -23.57
C VAL A 317 -24.39 1.18 -22.76
N ASN A 318 -25.07 0.04 -22.82
CA ASN A 318 -26.36 -0.16 -22.14
C ASN A 318 -26.16 -0.73 -20.71
#